data_7ad154a3d9d96e2b15a4cd4c2458cc5a
#
_entry.id   7ad154a3d9d96e2b15a4cd4c2458cc5a
#
_cell.length_a   1.000
_cell.length_b   1.000
_cell.length_c   1.000
_cell.angle_alpha   90.00
_cell.angle_beta   90.00
_cell.angle_gamma   90.00
#
_symmetry.space_group_name_H-M   'P 1'
#
loop_
_entity.id
_entity.type
_entity.pdbx_description
1 polymer ?
#
loop_
_entity_poly.entity_id
_entity_poly.type
_entity_poly.pdbx_seq_one_letter_code
_entity_poly.pdbx_strand_id
1 'polypeptide(L)'
;MNDQTIEQEIQAKGLTAPRVTPARIDEVIDKEEFHVFGGSTLTVCCLTLKNGFTVTGESACASPANFNAELGQRIARDNAKQKIWALEGYLLREKLAAQ
;
A
#
# COMPACT_ATOMS: atom_id res chain seq x y z
N MET A 1 10.02 4.04 -6.63
CA MET A 1 9.30 4.87 -7.59
C MET A 1 8.10 5.48 -6.91
N ASN A 2 7.81 6.74 -7.16
CA ASN A 2 6.74 7.47 -6.46
C ASN A 2 5.42 7.33 -7.24
N ASP A 3 4.38 6.77 -6.60
CA ASP A 3 3.08 6.58 -7.24
C ASP A 3 2.47 7.89 -7.73
N GLN A 4 2.65 8.99 -6.98
CA GLN A 4 2.12 10.30 -7.37
C GLN A 4 2.81 10.85 -8.61
N THR A 5 4.12 10.62 -8.76
CA THR A 5 4.86 11.06 -9.95
C THR A 5 4.36 10.30 -11.18
N ILE A 6 4.14 8.99 -11.06
CA ILE A 6 3.60 8.17 -12.14
C ILE A 6 2.18 8.64 -12.49
N GLU A 7 1.38 8.94 -11.47
CA GLU A 7 0.01 9.41 -11.67
C GLU A 7 -0.01 10.72 -12.47
N GLN A 8 0.87 11.65 -12.12
CA GLN A 8 0.97 12.92 -12.84
C GLN A 8 1.35 12.69 -14.31
N GLU A 9 2.26 11.77 -14.57
CA GLU A 9 2.66 11.44 -15.94
C GLU A 9 1.52 10.82 -16.74
N ILE A 10 0.75 9.91 -16.12
CA ILE A 10 -0.42 9.29 -16.74
C ILE A 10 -1.43 10.36 -17.14
N GLN A 11 -1.73 11.30 -16.24
CA GLN A 11 -2.65 12.38 -16.52
C GLN A 11 -2.14 13.30 -17.63
N ALA A 12 -0.84 13.61 -17.60
CA ALA A 12 -0.23 14.45 -18.63
C ALA A 12 -0.31 13.82 -20.02
N LYS A 13 -0.32 12.50 -20.12
CA LYS A 13 -0.44 11.77 -21.38
C LYS A 13 -1.88 11.49 -21.78
N GLY A 14 -2.85 11.95 -20.98
CA GLY A 14 -4.27 11.80 -21.31
C GLY A 14 -4.78 10.37 -21.25
N LEU A 15 -4.15 9.50 -20.44
CA LEU A 15 -4.55 8.10 -20.29
C LEU A 15 -5.70 8.03 -19.29
N THR A 16 -6.92 8.37 -19.73
CA THR A 16 -8.07 8.57 -18.87
C THR A 16 -9.08 7.42 -18.87
N ALA A 17 -8.81 6.31 -19.56
CA ALA A 17 -9.64 5.12 -19.46
C ALA A 17 -9.66 4.61 -18.01
N PRO A 18 -10.67 3.80 -17.61
CA PRO A 18 -10.75 3.31 -16.24
C PRO A 18 -9.44 2.65 -15.81
N ARG A 19 -8.97 3.01 -14.62
CA ARG A 19 -7.69 2.53 -14.09
C ARG A 19 -7.69 2.64 -12.57
N VAL A 20 -6.78 1.92 -11.93
CA VAL A 20 -6.53 2.05 -10.49
C VAL A 20 -5.64 3.28 -10.28
N THR A 21 -5.97 4.09 -9.29
CA THR A 21 -5.22 5.32 -8.99
C THR A 21 -4.69 5.28 -7.55
N PRO A 22 -3.66 6.09 -7.22
CA PRO A 22 -3.21 6.20 -5.83
C PRO A 22 -4.33 6.63 -4.88
N ALA A 23 -5.23 7.50 -5.33
CA ALA A 23 -6.37 7.92 -4.52
C ALA A 23 -7.29 6.76 -4.19
N ARG A 24 -7.51 5.84 -5.14
CA ARG A 24 -8.32 4.65 -4.91
C ARG A 24 -7.68 3.72 -3.88
N ILE A 25 -6.34 3.58 -3.93
CA ILE A 25 -5.62 2.76 -2.95
C ILE A 25 -5.85 3.28 -1.54
N ASP A 26 -5.75 4.59 -1.34
CA ASP A 26 -5.99 5.20 -0.02
C ASP A 26 -7.46 5.08 0.40
N GLU A 27 -8.37 5.24 -0.55
CA GLU A 27 -9.81 5.19 -0.29
C GLU A 27 -10.29 3.85 0.24
N VAL A 28 -9.70 2.73 -0.21
CA VAL A 28 -10.16 1.40 0.21
C VAL A 28 -9.61 0.96 1.57
N ILE A 29 -8.69 1.73 2.16
CA ILE A 29 -8.15 1.42 3.47
C ILE A 29 -9.13 1.89 4.55
N ASP A 30 -9.53 0.96 5.42
CA ASP A 30 -10.42 1.27 6.54
C ASP A 30 -9.63 1.62 7.79
N LYS A 31 -8.64 0.79 8.16
CA LYS A 31 -7.82 1.05 9.34
C LYS A 31 -6.43 0.45 9.18
N GLU A 32 -5.51 0.94 10.01
CA GLU A 32 -4.14 0.44 10.05
C GLU A 32 -3.72 0.12 11.48
N GLU A 33 -2.93 -0.92 11.63
CA GLU A 33 -2.36 -1.33 12.91
C GLU A 33 -0.90 -1.69 12.70
N PHE A 34 -0.08 -1.39 13.72
CA PHE A 34 1.35 -1.66 13.66
C PHE A 34 1.76 -2.52 14.85
N HIS A 35 2.73 -3.40 14.61
CA HIS A 35 3.30 -4.22 15.67
C HIS A 35 4.81 -4.32 15.47
N VAL A 36 5.55 -4.11 16.56
CA VAL A 36 6.99 -4.32 16.61
C VAL A 36 7.22 -5.52 17.53
N PHE A 37 7.89 -6.55 17.01
CA PHE A 37 8.16 -7.73 17.81
C PHE A 37 9.26 -7.44 18.82
N GLY A 38 9.05 -7.84 20.07
CA GLY A 38 9.99 -7.57 21.16
C GLY A 38 11.37 -8.15 20.86
N GLY A 39 12.42 -7.35 21.12
CA GLY A 39 13.79 -7.76 20.87
C GLY A 39 14.20 -7.73 19.41
N SER A 40 13.38 -7.18 18.52
CA SER A 40 13.68 -7.12 17.10
C SER A 40 13.54 -5.70 16.54
N THR A 41 14.00 -5.51 15.30
CA THR A 41 13.78 -4.27 14.55
C THR A 41 12.62 -4.42 13.57
N LEU A 42 11.85 -5.51 13.65
CA LEU A 42 10.79 -5.80 12.70
C LEU A 42 9.51 -5.06 13.07
N THR A 43 9.04 -4.24 12.14
CA THR A 43 7.74 -3.58 12.22
C THR A 43 6.82 -4.20 11.17
N VAL A 44 5.62 -4.60 11.58
CA VAL A 44 4.59 -5.12 10.67
C VAL A 44 3.44 -4.14 10.68
N CYS A 45 2.98 -3.78 9.48
CA CYS A 45 1.76 -3.01 9.28
C CYS A 45 0.67 -3.95 8.77
N CYS A 46 -0.49 -3.92 9.40
CA CYS A 46 -1.69 -4.59 8.90
C CYS A 46 -2.69 -3.53 8.47
N LEU A 47 -3.04 -3.53 7.19
CA LEU A 47 -4.10 -2.67 6.67
C LEU A 47 -5.35 -3.52 6.51
N THR A 48 -6.45 -3.06 7.12
CA THR A 48 -7.76 -3.67 6.94
C THR A 48 -8.50 -2.85 5.90
N LEU A 49 -8.94 -3.49 4.84
CA LEU A 49 -9.67 -2.83 3.78
C LEU A 49 -11.16 -2.74 4.12
N LYS A 50 -11.90 -1.90 3.42
CA LYS A 50 -13.31 -1.62 3.75
C LYS A 50 -14.22 -2.85 3.64
N ASN A 51 -13.82 -3.86 2.86
CA ASN A 51 -14.55 -5.11 2.79
C ASN A 51 -14.10 -6.15 3.82
N GLY A 52 -13.18 -5.79 4.72
CA GLY A 52 -12.67 -6.67 5.75
C GLY A 52 -11.43 -7.47 5.36
N PHE A 53 -11.02 -7.42 4.08
CA PHE A 53 -9.80 -8.11 3.66
C PHE A 53 -8.58 -7.41 4.25
N THR A 54 -7.51 -8.15 4.52
CA THR A 54 -6.30 -7.59 5.12
C THR A 54 -5.09 -7.81 4.23
N VAL A 55 -4.18 -6.84 4.27
CA VAL A 55 -2.85 -6.96 3.68
C VAL A 55 -1.82 -6.51 4.69
N THR A 56 -0.62 -7.07 4.64
CA THR A 56 0.45 -6.71 5.55
C THR A 56 1.68 -6.24 4.78
N GLY A 57 2.50 -5.43 5.44
CA GLY A 57 3.80 -5.04 4.96
C GLY A 57 4.76 -4.98 6.13
N GLU A 58 6.03 -5.24 5.86
CA GLU A 58 7.06 -5.32 6.89
C GLU A 58 8.19 -4.33 6.60
N SER A 59 8.87 -3.95 7.67
CA SER A 59 10.10 -3.15 7.63
C SER A 59 11.01 -3.59 8.74
N ALA A 60 12.30 -3.75 8.45
CA ALA A 60 13.29 -4.09 9.47
C ALA A 60 14.63 -3.51 9.08
N CYS A 61 15.30 -2.85 10.04
CA CYS A 61 16.66 -2.41 9.82
C CYS A 61 17.63 -3.47 10.35
N ALA A 62 18.82 -3.58 9.71
CA ALA A 62 19.81 -4.58 10.09
C ALA A 62 20.44 -4.27 11.44
N SER A 63 20.68 -2.99 11.73
CA SER A 63 21.33 -2.57 12.97
C SER A 63 20.30 -2.00 13.93
N PRO A 64 20.20 -2.55 15.17
CA PRO A 64 19.27 -2.01 16.16
C PRO A 64 19.53 -0.53 16.48
N ALA A 65 20.77 -0.07 16.37
CA ALA A 65 21.10 1.34 16.62
C ALA A 65 20.47 2.30 15.62
N ASN A 66 20.08 1.81 14.45
CA ASN A 66 19.42 2.59 13.40
C ASN A 66 17.90 2.49 13.46
N PHE A 67 17.35 1.80 14.45
CA PHE A 67 15.89 1.64 14.54
C PHE A 67 15.22 2.99 14.79
N ASN A 68 14.23 3.29 13.96
CA ASN A 68 13.37 4.47 14.11
C ASN A 68 11.94 4.00 13.91
N ALA A 69 11.13 4.10 14.97
CA ALA A 69 9.78 3.56 14.97
C ALA A 69 8.90 4.21 13.91
N GLU A 70 8.97 5.53 13.78
CA GLU A 70 8.15 6.26 12.80
C GLU A 70 8.52 5.90 11.37
N LEU A 71 9.80 5.86 11.06
CA LEU A 71 10.27 5.49 9.72
C LEU A 71 9.92 4.04 9.41
N GLY A 72 10.08 3.15 10.38
CA GLY A 72 9.70 1.74 10.23
C GLY A 72 8.22 1.58 9.90
N GLN A 73 7.36 2.34 10.60
CA GLN A 73 5.92 2.32 10.33
C GLN A 73 5.59 2.81 8.91
N ARG A 74 6.23 3.89 8.47
CA ARG A 74 5.99 4.42 7.11
C ARG A 74 6.39 3.43 6.04
N ILE A 75 7.55 2.80 6.18
CA ILE A 75 8.03 1.82 5.21
C ILE A 75 7.12 0.59 5.20
N ALA A 76 6.78 0.08 6.39
CA ALA A 76 5.89 -1.08 6.50
C ALA A 76 4.52 -0.78 5.89
N ARG A 77 3.97 0.41 6.12
CA ARG A 77 2.70 0.85 5.56
C ARG A 77 2.76 0.93 4.04
N ASP A 78 3.80 1.52 3.49
CA ASP A 78 3.97 1.61 2.05
C ASP A 78 4.07 0.22 1.41
N ASN A 79 4.79 -0.70 2.06
CA ASN A 79 4.90 -2.06 1.55
C ASN A 79 3.56 -2.80 1.58
N ALA A 80 2.75 -2.57 2.61
CA ALA A 80 1.39 -3.12 2.67
C ALA A 80 0.51 -2.54 1.56
N LYS A 81 0.58 -1.23 1.35
CA LYS A 81 -0.20 -0.54 0.31
C LYS A 81 0.11 -1.07 -1.09
N GLN A 82 1.36 -1.42 -1.37
CA GLN A 82 1.73 -1.94 -2.67
C GLN A 82 0.95 -3.22 -3.03
N LYS A 83 0.57 -4.01 -2.04
CA LYS A 83 -0.22 -5.22 -2.26
C LYS A 83 -1.65 -4.92 -2.70
N ILE A 84 -2.18 -3.76 -2.36
CA ILE A 84 -3.55 -3.39 -2.73
C ILE A 84 -3.67 -3.15 -4.24
N TRP A 85 -2.60 -2.68 -4.88
CA TRP A 85 -2.62 -2.43 -6.33
C TRP A 85 -3.05 -3.65 -7.12
N ALA A 86 -2.49 -4.82 -6.82
CA ALA A 86 -2.84 -6.05 -7.52
C ALA A 86 -4.30 -6.45 -7.27
N LEU A 87 -4.77 -6.28 -6.03
CA LEU A 87 -6.16 -6.60 -5.69
C LEU A 87 -7.15 -5.69 -6.43
N GLU A 88 -6.90 -4.39 -6.44
CA GLU A 88 -7.77 -3.43 -7.12
C GLU A 88 -7.68 -3.59 -8.63
N GLY A 89 -6.49 -3.88 -9.15
CA GLY A 89 -6.31 -4.16 -10.56
C GLY A 89 -7.10 -5.37 -11.02
N TYR A 90 -7.08 -6.44 -10.24
CA TYR A 90 -7.86 -7.63 -10.54
C TYR A 90 -9.37 -7.32 -10.53
N LEU A 91 -9.86 -6.60 -9.52
CA LEU A 91 -11.26 -6.21 -9.44
C LEU A 91 -11.69 -5.38 -10.65
N LEU A 92 -10.87 -4.40 -11.03
CA LEU A 92 -11.17 -3.56 -12.18
C LEU A 92 -11.18 -4.38 -13.47
N ARG A 93 -10.22 -5.28 -13.63
CA ARG A 93 -10.15 -6.14 -14.82
C ARG A 93 -11.39 -7.01 -14.93
N GLU A 94 -11.88 -7.56 -13.82
CA GLU A 94 -13.11 -8.34 -13.80
C GLU A 94 -14.31 -7.51 -14.27
N LYS A 95 -14.42 -6.28 -13.79
CA LYS A 95 -15.51 -5.38 -14.21
C LYS A 95 -15.44 -5.08 -15.71
N LEU A 96 -14.24 -4.77 -16.20
CA LEU A 96 -14.07 -4.45 -17.61
C LEU A 96 -14.32 -5.66 -18.52
N ALA A 97 -13.95 -6.85 -18.06
CA ALA A 97 -14.18 -8.07 -18.82
C ALA A 97 -15.66 -8.43 -18.91
N ALA A 98 -16.46 -7.98 -17.94
CA ALA A 98 -17.90 -8.27 -17.90
C ALA A 98 -18.74 -7.29 -18.75
N GLN A 99 -18.11 -6.24 -19.27
CA GLN A 99 -18.81 -5.25 -20.11
C GLN A 99 -18.94 -5.67 -21.57
#